data_460df397fd64c5ba52d977c31b9b8f14
#
_entry.id   460df397fd64c5ba52d977c31b9b8f14
#
_cell.length_a   1.000
_cell.length_b   1.000
_cell.length_c   1.000
_cell.angle_alpha   90.00
_cell.angle_beta   90.00
_cell.angle_gamma   90.00
#
_symmetry.space_group_name_H-M   'P 1'
#
loop_
_entity.id
_entity.type
_entity.pdbx_description
1 polymer ?
#
loop_
_entity_poly.entity_id
_entity_poly.type
_entity_poly.pdbx_seq_one_letter_code
_entity_poly.pdbx_strand_id
1 'polypeptide(L)'
;FWTDLIQKIPQRAHEWLEIAELSTSHMTGGDRACVRSVENFEDYQTFGAQQVIDDKAGPGDVVFALAECGLSSSIIGAAIEAGKQGCNTYYLYCNPKEVLCEVLERARKVFACQELVFMPLYVGNMAVAGSTRMQVTTVELLVAGAALELGAYQWMKAHMNADELEAVGAGVLEPEDYSRQFQSLVDQLSSGEALAAMSKAVEYEAATYTPGGLITYITHDYLQDIFTDTTERQPTFTLPPFRKYNDTESPLSWAYAKDPLYPSSVAWQHIIRRPIKGLDWTREDYIRMGAAQSII
;
A
#
# COMPACT_ATOMS: atom_id res chain seq x y z
N PHE A 1 5.43 9.99 3.34
CA PHE A 1 6.66 10.06 4.13
C PHE A 1 7.72 10.94 3.46
N TRP A 2 8.31 10.56 2.30
CA TRP A 2 9.34 11.37 1.62
C TRP A 2 8.87 12.77 1.27
N THR A 3 7.65 12.92 0.78
CA THR A 3 7.06 14.23 0.48
C THR A 3 6.96 15.12 1.72
N ASP A 4 6.59 14.55 2.85
CA ASP A 4 6.52 15.26 4.13
C ASP A 4 7.90 15.73 4.59
N LEU A 5 8.92 14.88 4.48
CA LEU A 5 10.30 15.26 4.78
C LEU A 5 10.81 16.38 3.88
N ILE A 6 10.53 16.31 2.57
CA ILE A 6 10.91 17.37 1.61
C ILE A 6 10.24 18.71 1.99
N GLN A 7 8.99 18.68 2.40
CA GLN A 7 8.28 19.89 2.83
C GLN A 7 8.84 20.48 4.12
N LYS A 8 9.20 19.64 5.08
CA LYS A 8 9.75 20.06 6.38
C LYS A 8 11.19 20.59 6.28
N ILE A 9 12.01 20.00 5.43
CA ILE A 9 13.41 20.39 5.22
C ILE A 9 13.70 20.56 3.72
N PRO A 10 13.18 21.62 3.07
CA PRO A 10 13.34 21.81 1.62
C PRO A 10 14.80 21.92 1.16
N GLN A 11 15.71 22.38 2.02
CA GLN A 11 17.14 22.49 1.72
C GLN A 11 17.81 21.13 1.49
N ARG A 12 17.21 20.05 1.99
CA ARG A 12 17.68 18.66 1.81
C ARG A 12 16.84 17.86 0.80
N ALA A 13 15.99 18.53 0.04
CA ALA A 13 15.08 17.86 -0.91
C ALA A 13 15.83 16.92 -1.87
N HIS A 14 17.02 17.31 -2.31
CA HIS A 14 17.85 16.50 -3.21
C HIS A 14 18.27 15.16 -2.54
N GLU A 15 18.74 15.21 -1.30
CA GLU A 15 19.14 14.02 -0.53
C GLU A 15 17.96 13.07 -0.33
N TRP A 16 16.76 13.62 -0.01
CA TRP A 16 15.56 12.80 0.15
C TRP A 16 15.12 12.10 -1.13
N LEU A 17 15.27 12.78 -2.28
CA LEU A 17 14.98 12.18 -3.58
C LEU A 17 15.97 11.07 -3.90
N GLU A 18 17.26 11.27 -3.65
CA GLU A 18 18.29 10.24 -3.83
C GLU A 18 18.01 9.01 -2.95
N ILE A 19 17.66 9.21 -1.67
CA ILE A 19 17.32 8.10 -0.77
C ILE A 19 16.03 7.40 -1.23
N ALA A 20 15.04 8.14 -1.70
CA ALA A 20 13.81 7.56 -2.22
C ALA A 20 14.06 6.70 -3.47
N GLU A 21 15.01 7.09 -4.32
CA GLU A 21 15.43 6.32 -5.49
C GLU A 21 16.14 5.00 -5.15
N LEU A 22 16.69 4.89 -3.94
CA LEU A 22 17.23 3.61 -3.44
C LEU A 22 16.16 2.61 -3.01
N SER A 23 14.91 3.04 -2.95
CA SER A 23 13.78 2.20 -2.55
C SER A 23 12.92 1.89 -3.76
N THR A 24 12.77 0.63 -4.09
CA THR A 24 11.81 0.18 -5.10
C THR A 24 10.69 -0.62 -4.47
N SER A 25 9.53 -0.61 -5.07
CA SER A 25 8.42 -1.46 -4.65
C SER A 25 7.79 -2.13 -5.86
N HIS A 26 7.57 -3.41 -5.76
CA HIS A 26 6.91 -4.19 -6.79
C HIS A 26 5.61 -4.77 -6.28
N MET A 27 4.54 -4.47 -6.98
CA MET A 27 3.29 -5.19 -6.83
C MET A 27 3.19 -6.24 -7.94
N THR A 28 2.75 -7.43 -7.60
CA THR A 28 2.47 -8.47 -8.58
C THR A 28 1.45 -7.97 -9.61
N GLY A 29 1.81 -8.01 -10.89
CA GLY A 29 1.05 -7.38 -11.96
C GLY A 29 1.54 -5.98 -12.36
N GLY A 30 2.53 -5.43 -11.66
CA GLY A 30 3.15 -4.13 -11.92
C GLY A 30 2.27 -2.95 -11.52
N ASP A 31 2.63 -1.76 -11.95
CA ASP A 31 1.93 -0.50 -11.59
C ASP A 31 0.44 -0.51 -11.92
N ARG A 32 0.05 -1.28 -12.93
CA ARG A 32 -1.36 -1.44 -13.29
C ARG A 32 -2.17 -2.10 -12.17
N ALA A 33 -1.55 -2.99 -11.40
CA ALA A 33 -2.21 -3.63 -10.27
C ALA A 33 -2.51 -2.65 -9.13
N CYS A 34 -1.79 -1.54 -9.02
CA CYS A 34 -2.09 -0.45 -8.10
C CYS A 34 -3.38 0.32 -8.46
N VAL A 35 -3.83 0.23 -9.71
CA VAL A 35 -5.06 0.89 -10.18
C VAL A 35 -6.22 -0.08 -10.29
N ARG A 36 -5.92 -1.31 -10.66
CA ARG A 36 -6.88 -2.41 -10.77
C ARG A 36 -6.16 -3.72 -10.59
N SER A 37 -6.67 -4.58 -9.75
CA SER A 37 -6.18 -5.93 -9.55
C SER A 37 -5.97 -6.67 -10.88
N VAL A 38 -4.82 -7.29 -11.02
CA VAL A 38 -4.44 -8.08 -12.21
C VAL A 38 -4.28 -9.52 -11.75
N GLU A 39 -5.35 -10.28 -11.92
CA GLU A 39 -5.39 -11.69 -11.54
C GLU A 39 -4.40 -12.55 -12.34
N ASN A 40 -4.01 -13.66 -11.78
CA ASN A 40 -3.13 -14.69 -12.34
C ASN A 40 -1.63 -14.35 -12.37
N PHE A 41 -1.20 -13.09 -12.22
CA PHE A 41 0.22 -12.76 -12.17
C PHE A 41 0.88 -13.28 -10.87
N GLU A 42 0.14 -13.28 -9.78
CA GLU A 42 0.60 -13.78 -8.48
C GLU A 42 0.88 -15.28 -8.46
N ASP A 43 0.36 -16.04 -9.42
CA ASP A 43 0.49 -17.49 -9.48
C ASP A 43 1.85 -17.97 -10.01
N TYR A 44 2.68 -17.07 -10.55
CA TYR A 44 3.94 -17.41 -11.18
C TYR A 44 5.16 -17.00 -10.34
N GLN A 45 5.87 -17.96 -9.77
CA GLN A 45 7.13 -17.71 -9.05
C GLN A 45 8.19 -17.04 -9.92
N THR A 46 8.22 -17.38 -11.21
CA THR A 46 9.17 -16.82 -12.17
C THR A 46 9.02 -15.32 -12.35
N PHE A 47 7.82 -14.76 -12.22
CA PHE A 47 7.61 -13.32 -12.33
C PHE A 47 8.22 -12.58 -11.15
N GLY A 48 8.00 -13.06 -9.92
CA GLY A 48 8.62 -12.46 -8.76
C GLY A 48 10.15 -12.57 -8.77
N ALA A 49 10.67 -13.73 -9.16
CA ALA A 49 12.11 -13.91 -9.33
C ALA A 49 12.70 -12.95 -10.37
N GLN A 50 12.00 -12.76 -11.51
CA GLN A 50 12.45 -11.86 -12.56
C GLN A 50 12.49 -10.39 -12.09
N GLN A 51 11.54 -9.94 -11.26
CA GLN A 51 11.57 -8.60 -10.69
C GLN A 51 12.85 -8.33 -9.89
N VAL A 52 13.27 -9.28 -9.06
CA VAL A 52 14.52 -9.19 -8.29
C VAL A 52 15.74 -9.13 -9.20
N ILE A 53 15.74 -9.92 -10.28
CA ILE A 53 16.83 -9.92 -11.27
C ILE A 53 16.88 -8.59 -12.02
N ASP A 54 15.74 -8.06 -12.43
CA ASP A 54 15.65 -6.79 -13.18
C ASP A 54 16.12 -5.60 -12.34
N ASP A 55 15.86 -5.61 -11.04
CA ASP A 55 16.38 -4.62 -10.08
C ASP A 55 17.86 -4.77 -9.82
N LYS A 56 18.48 -5.87 -10.24
CA LYS A 56 19.88 -6.21 -9.95
C LYS A 56 20.18 -6.26 -8.45
N ALA A 57 19.19 -6.65 -7.66
CA ALA A 57 19.34 -6.78 -6.22
C ALA A 57 20.43 -7.79 -5.88
N GLY A 58 21.22 -7.51 -4.84
CA GLY A 58 22.38 -8.32 -4.49
C GLY A 58 22.88 -8.10 -3.07
N PRO A 59 24.13 -8.50 -2.77
CA PRO A 59 24.69 -8.37 -1.43
C PRO A 59 24.72 -6.91 -0.96
N GLY A 60 24.13 -6.66 0.21
CA GLY A 60 23.98 -5.35 0.80
C GLY A 60 22.57 -4.78 0.69
N ASP A 61 21.78 -5.28 -0.24
CA ASP A 61 20.37 -4.88 -0.36
C ASP A 61 19.49 -5.57 0.67
N VAL A 62 18.40 -4.91 1.02
CA VAL A 62 17.36 -5.43 1.91
C VAL A 62 16.07 -5.66 1.12
N VAL A 63 15.52 -6.84 1.22
CA VAL A 63 14.27 -7.20 0.53
C VAL A 63 13.21 -7.60 1.55
N PHE A 64 12.08 -6.88 1.55
CA PHE A 64 10.87 -7.26 2.28
C PHE A 64 9.91 -7.95 1.33
N ALA A 65 9.76 -9.24 1.49
CA ALA A 65 8.79 -10.06 0.76
C ALA A 65 7.51 -10.18 1.59
N LEU A 66 6.51 -9.35 1.25
CA LEU A 66 5.23 -9.26 1.95
C LEU A 66 4.26 -10.25 1.33
N ALA A 67 3.95 -11.29 2.05
CA ALA A 67 3.18 -12.43 1.53
C ALA A 67 1.91 -12.70 2.35
N GLU A 68 1.22 -11.69 2.78
CA GLU A 68 -0.03 -11.72 3.59
C GLU A 68 -0.44 -13.13 4.08
N CYS A 69 -0.97 -13.95 3.20
CA CYS A 69 -1.32 -15.35 3.52
C CYS A 69 -0.11 -16.31 3.59
N GLY A 70 1.09 -15.88 3.17
CA GLY A 70 2.28 -16.73 3.06
C GLY A 70 2.29 -17.68 1.85
N LEU A 71 1.45 -17.44 0.84
CA LEU A 71 1.18 -18.39 -0.25
C LEU A 71 1.34 -17.81 -1.65
N SER A 72 1.45 -16.50 -1.82
CA SER A 72 1.55 -15.86 -3.13
C SER A 72 2.79 -16.33 -3.87
N SER A 73 2.60 -17.02 -4.98
CA SER A 73 3.69 -17.68 -5.71
C SER A 73 4.75 -16.69 -6.18
N SER A 74 4.35 -15.53 -6.68
CA SER A 74 5.29 -14.49 -7.13
C SER A 74 6.17 -13.98 -5.98
N ILE A 75 5.59 -13.75 -4.80
CA ILE A 75 6.34 -13.31 -3.62
C ILE A 75 7.31 -14.40 -3.14
N ILE A 76 6.88 -15.65 -3.17
CA ILE A 76 7.76 -16.81 -2.88
C ILE A 76 8.93 -16.82 -3.88
N GLY A 77 8.66 -16.63 -5.16
CA GLY A 77 9.70 -16.55 -6.19
C GLY A 77 10.68 -15.41 -5.96
N ALA A 78 10.18 -14.22 -5.64
CA ALA A 78 11.00 -13.06 -5.32
C ALA A 78 11.88 -13.31 -4.08
N ALA A 79 11.31 -13.83 -3.00
CA ALA A 79 12.05 -14.10 -1.76
C ALA A 79 13.18 -15.13 -1.97
N ILE A 80 12.89 -16.24 -2.64
CA ILE A 80 13.89 -17.27 -2.94
C ILE A 80 15.00 -16.72 -3.83
N GLU A 81 14.66 -15.94 -4.85
CA GLU A 81 15.65 -15.34 -5.74
C GLU A 81 16.50 -14.29 -5.01
N ALA A 82 15.90 -13.41 -4.22
CA ALA A 82 16.64 -12.43 -3.43
C ALA A 82 17.64 -13.09 -2.47
N GLY A 83 17.23 -14.17 -1.80
CA GLY A 83 18.12 -14.97 -0.96
C GLY A 83 19.30 -15.55 -1.74
N LYS A 84 19.08 -16.11 -2.93
CA LYS A 84 20.14 -16.62 -3.82
C LYS A 84 21.09 -15.54 -4.30
N GLN A 85 20.58 -14.32 -4.54
CA GLN A 85 21.39 -13.17 -4.93
C GLN A 85 22.19 -12.58 -3.74
N GLY A 86 21.99 -13.09 -2.54
CA GLY A 86 22.72 -12.66 -1.34
C GLY A 86 22.13 -11.43 -0.66
N CYS A 87 20.90 -11.08 -0.95
CA CYS A 87 20.21 -9.99 -0.26
C CYS A 87 19.86 -10.38 1.20
N ASN A 88 19.77 -9.38 2.07
CA ASN A 88 19.15 -9.55 3.39
C ASN A 88 17.62 -9.63 3.21
N THR A 89 17.09 -10.84 3.14
CA THR A 89 15.69 -11.06 2.74
C THR A 89 14.83 -11.43 3.93
N TYR A 90 13.79 -10.63 4.17
CA TYR A 90 12.77 -10.83 5.20
C TYR A 90 11.46 -11.29 4.54
N TYR A 91 10.97 -12.45 4.97
CA TYR A 91 9.72 -13.02 4.47
C TYR A 91 8.63 -12.87 5.54
N LEU A 92 7.71 -11.93 5.32
CA LEU A 92 6.61 -11.62 6.22
C LEU A 92 5.38 -12.42 5.81
N TYR A 93 4.70 -13.06 6.77
CA TYR A 93 3.53 -13.89 6.50
C TYR A 93 2.65 -14.01 7.75
N CYS A 94 1.35 -14.24 7.54
CA CYS A 94 0.35 -14.15 8.61
C CYS A 94 -0.39 -15.46 8.93
N ASN A 95 -0.03 -16.57 8.33
CA ASN A 95 -0.59 -17.90 8.66
C ASN A 95 0.44 -18.80 9.35
N PRO A 96 0.02 -19.74 10.20
CA PRO A 96 0.94 -20.67 10.84
C PRO A 96 1.72 -21.49 9.80
N LYS A 97 3.04 -21.48 9.90
CA LYS A 97 3.96 -22.18 8.99
C LYS A 97 3.62 -23.68 8.86
N GLU A 98 3.27 -24.30 9.97
CA GLU A 98 2.96 -25.74 10.03
C GLU A 98 1.78 -26.05 9.11
N VAL A 99 0.71 -25.26 9.21
CA VAL A 99 -0.50 -25.40 8.38
C VAL A 99 -0.17 -25.19 6.90
N LEU A 100 0.63 -24.15 6.59
CA LEU A 100 1.03 -23.89 5.21
C LEU A 100 1.84 -25.04 4.61
N CYS A 101 2.77 -25.61 5.38
CA CYS A 101 3.62 -26.70 4.95
C CYS A 101 2.86 -28.03 4.80
N GLU A 102 1.78 -28.25 5.54
CA GLU A 102 0.95 -29.44 5.35
C GLU A 102 0.30 -29.48 3.97
N VAL A 103 -0.25 -28.36 3.53
CA VAL A 103 -1.15 -28.32 2.36
C VAL A 103 -0.45 -27.94 1.06
N LEU A 104 0.69 -27.24 1.09
CA LEU A 104 1.28 -26.66 -0.10
C LEU A 104 2.77 -26.93 -0.27
N GLU A 105 3.13 -27.46 -1.44
CA GLU A 105 4.53 -27.73 -1.80
C GLU A 105 5.36 -26.42 -1.87
N ARG A 106 4.80 -25.35 -2.42
CA ARG A 106 5.50 -24.07 -2.51
C ARG A 106 5.83 -23.46 -1.15
N ALA A 107 4.96 -23.67 -0.15
CA ALA A 107 5.24 -23.29 1.22
C ALA A 107 6.43 -24.08 1.78
N ARG A 108 6.44 -25.39 1.61
CA ARG A 108 7.60 -26.21 2.00
C ARG A 108 8.89 -25.72 1.38
N LYS A 109 8.86 -25.33 0.10
CA LYS A 109 10.05 -24.84 -0.61
C LYS A 109 10.57 -23.53 -0.02
N VAL A 110 9.72 -22.52 0.19
CA VAL A 110 10.18 -21.24 0.74
C VAL A 110 10.66 -21.40 2.18
N PHE A 111 9.94 -22.15 3.01
CA PHE A 111 10.35 -22.38 4.40
C PHE A 111 11.56 -23.29 4.59
N ALA A 112 12.03 -23.94 3.55
CA ALA A 112 13.29 -24.68 3.54
C ALA A 112 14.51 -23.80 3.20
N CYS A 113 14.32 -22.57 2.69
CA CYS A 113 15.40 -21.65 2.37
C CYS A 113 16.04 -21.13 3.66
N GLN A 114 17.35 -21.28 3.78
CA GLN A 114 18.11 -20.84 4.95
C GLN A 114 18.58 -19.40 4.86
N GLU A 115 18.52 -18.85 3.67
CA GLU A 115 18.92 -17.47 3.34
C GLU A 115 17.87 -16.45 3.76
N LEU A 116 16.67 -16.89 4.17
CA LEU A 116 15.55 -16.02 4.50
C LEU A 116 15.38 -15.85 6.02
N VAL A 117 15.08 -14.66 6.45
CA VAL A 117 14.60 -14.35 7.80
C VAL A 117 13.07 -14.41 7.78
N PHE A 118 12.50 -15.36 8.51
CA PHE A 118 11.05 -15.54 8.56
C PHE A 118 10.43 -14.70 9.69
N MET A 119 9.44 -13.89 9.33
CA MET A 119 8.71 -13.03 10.25
C MET A 119 7.23 -13.45 10.30
N PRO A 120 6.85 -14.34 11.22
CA PRO A 120 5.45 -14.73 11.40
C PRO A 120 4.66 -13.61 12.09
N LEU A 121 3.65 -13.09 11.40
CA LEU A 121 2.79 -11.99 11.86
C LEU A 121 1.34 -12.47 12.08
N TYR A 122 1.16 -13.64 12.69
CA TYR A 122 -0.17 -14.22 12.88
C TYR A 122 -1.05 -13.35 13.78
N VAL A 123 -2.18 -12.91 13.24
CA VAL A 123 -3.15 -12.00 13.88
C VAL A 123 -4.51 -12.65 14.15
N GLY A 124 -4.61 -13.97 14.07
CA GLY A 124 -5.87 -14.69 14.23
C GLY A 124 -6.70 -14.75 12.95
N ASN A 125 -7.98 -15.03 13.10
CA ASN A 125 -8.89 -15.13 11.96
C ASN A 125 -9.25 -13.72 11.46
N MET A 126 -9.38 -13.60 10.13
CA MET A 126 -9.83 -12.36 9.51
C MET A 126 -11.29 -12.04 9.87
N ALA A 127 -11.61 -10.75 9.93
CA ALA A 127 -12.98 -10.28 10.16
C ALA A 127 -13.94 -10.79 9.07
N VAL A 128 -13.45 -10.90 7.85
CA VAL A 128 -14.14 -11.56 6.73
C VAL A 128 -13.24 -12.68 6.24
N ALA A 129 -13.69 -13.93 6.33
CA ALA A 129 -12.92 -15.09 5.93
C ALA A 129 -12.47 -14.99 4.47
N GLY A 130 -11.16 -15.18 4.24
CA GLY A 130 -10.55 -15.10 2.91
C GLY A 130 -10.19 -13.68 2.45
N SER A 131 -10.51 -12.62 3.22
CA SER A 131 -10.12 -11.26 2.89
C SER A 131 -8.85 -10.86 3.65
N THR A 132 -7.71 -10.92 2.98
CA THR A 132 -6.39 -10.61 3.55
C THR A 132 -6.17 -9.12 3.79
N ARG A 133 -6.94 -8.25 3.14
CA ARG A 133 -6.88 -6.78 3.30
C ARG A 133 -7.29 -6.24 4.67
N MET A 134 -7.77 -7.08 5.57
CA MET A 134 -8.18 -6.71 6.92
C MET A 134 -6.97 -6.62 7.87
N GLN A 135 -6.95 -7.41 8.94
CA GLN A 135 -5.89 -7.37 9.95
C GLN A 135 -4.51 -7.71 9.41
N VAL A 136 -4.42 -8.55 8.39
CA VAL A 136 -3.16 -8.97 7.77
C VAL A 136 -2.47 -7.80 7.10
N THR A 137 -3.15 -7.08 6.22
CA THR A 137 -2.61 -5.87 5.59
C THR A 137 -2.19 -4.85 6.65
N THR A 138 -3.02 -4.66 7.68
CA THR A 138 -2.73 -3.72 8.76
C THR A 138 -1.43 -4.06 9.49
N VAL A 139 -1.21 -5.32 9.86
CA VAL A 139 0.00 -5.71 10.59
C VAL A 139 1.25 -5.66 9.71
N GLU A 140 1.16 -6.07 8.45
CA GLU A 140 2.28 -5.98 7.52
C GLU A 140 2.67 -4.52 7.25
N LEU A 141 1.69 -3.65 7.04
CA LEU A 141 1.91 -2.21 6.88
C LEU A 141 2.55 -1.59 8.13
N LEU A 142 2.06 -1.94 9.31
CA LEU A 142 2.62 -1.45 10.57
C LEU A 142 4.08 -1.86 10.73
N VAL A 143 4.40 -3.14 10.54
CA VAL A 143 5.75 -3.67 10.74
C VAL A 143 6.72 -3.15 9.69
N ALA A 144 6.36 -3.24 8.41
CA ALA A 144 7.21 -2.76 7.32
C ALA A 144 7.37 -1.23 7.35
N GLY A 145 6.29 -0.50 7.62
CA GLY A 145 6.32 0.96 7.76
C GLY A 145 7.17 1.41 8.93
N ALA A 146 7.03 0.79 10.09
CA ALA A 146 7.85 1.09 11.27
C ALA A 146 9.34 0.80 11.02
N ALA A 147 9.66 -0.30 10.36
CA ALA A 147 11.05 -0.64 10.01
C ALA A 147 11.67 0.40 9.07
N LEU A 148 10.93 0.83 8.04
CA LEU A 148 11.37 1.86 7.11
C LEU A 148 11.57 3.21 7.82
N GLU A 149 10.61 3.63 8.64
CA GLU A 149 10.66 4.90 9.36
C GLU A 149 11.80 4.92 10.39
N LEU A 150 11.97 3.86 11.17
CA LEU A 150 13.08 3.73 12.11
C LEU A 150 14.44 3.76 11.40
N GLY A 151 14.56 3.08 10.26
CA GLY A 151 15.77 3.13 9.42
C GLY A 151 16.07 4.54 8.94
N ALA A 152 15.06 5.26 8.47
CA ALA A 152 15.19 6.65 8.04
C ALA A 152 15.60 7.56 9.21
N TYR A 153 15.00 7.40 10.41
CA TYR A 153 15.40 8.17 11.58
C TYR A 153 16.83 7.89 12.04
N GLN A 154 17.32 6.65 11.94
CA GLN A 154 18.72 6.35 12.22
C GLN A 154 19.64 7.06 11.26
N TRP A 155 19.31 7.07 9.98
CA TRP A 155 20.05 7.82 8.97
C TRP A 155 20.05 9.34 9.28
N MET A 156 18.88 9.91 9.59
CA MET A 156 18.74 11.32 9.97
C MET A 156 19.63 11.69 11.14
N LYS A 157 19.65 10.90 12.22
CA LYS A 157 20.50 11.13 13.39
C LYS A 157 21.98 11.15 13.05
N ALA A 158 22.41 10.42 12.06
CA ALA A 158 23.80 10.37 11.62
C ALA A 158 24.22 11.55 10.70
N HIS A 159 23.26 12.20 10.02
CA HIS A 159 23.55 13.16 8.95
C HIS A 159 22.94 14.55 9.17
N MET A 160 22.06 14.73 10.15
CA MET A 160 21.36 15.98 10.43
C MET A 160 21.77 16.64 11.72
N ASN A 161 21.64 17.96 11.78
CA ASN A 161 21.83 18.73 13.00
C ASN A 161 20.54 18.73 13.86
N ALA A 162 20.63 19.26 15.09
CA ALA A 162 19.54 19.25 16.04
C ALA A 162 18.29 20.02 15.55
N ASP A 163 18.49 21.16 14.90
CA ASP A 163 17.38 21.99 14.39
C ASP A 163 16.61 21.29 13.27
N GLU A 164 17.32 20.59 12.41
CA GLU A 164 16.73 19.78 11.34
C GLU A 164 15.96 18.58 11.89
N LEU A 165 16.50 17.90 12.89
CA LEU A 165 15.82 16.79 13.57
C LEU A 165 14.54 17.25 14.28
N GLU A 166 14.58 18.43 14.91
CA GLU A 166 13.40 19.03 15.53
C GLU A 166 12.34 19.40 14.48
N ALA A 167 12.76 19.99 13.34
CA ALA A 167 11.85 20.38 12.26
C ALA A 167 11.09 19.18 11.66
N VAL A 168 11.71 18.01 11.55
CA VAL A 168 11.04 16.79 11.07
C VAL A 168 10.18 16.12 12.13
N GLY A 169 10.30 16.57 13.39
CA GLY A 169 9.66 15.91 14.51
C GLY A 169 10.27 14.54 14.81
N ALA A 170 11.54 14.36 14.44
CA ALA A 170 12.30 13.15 14.72
C ALA A 170 12.59 13.06 16.22
N GLY A 171 11.58 12.78 17.01
CA GLY A 171 11.75 12.26 18.36
C GLY A 171 12.49 10.92 18.30
N VAL A 172 12.97 10.47 19.43
CA VAL A 172 13.50 9.11 19.55
C VAL A 172 12.30 8.18 19.55
N LEU A 173 11.92 7.66 18.36
CA LEU A 173 10.94 6.60 18.26
C LEU A 173 11.68 5.27 18.43
N GLU A 174 11.19 4.48 19.36
CA GLU A 174 11.60 3.11 19.58
C GLU A 174 10.49 2.17 19.10
N PRO A 175 10.76 0.88 18.85
CA PRO A 175 9.73 -0.06 18.41
C PRO A 175 8.47 -0.09 19.29
N GLU A 176 8.66 0.09 20.60
CA GLU A 176 7.58 0.14 21.60
C GLU A 176 6.65 1.35 21.42
N ASP A 177 7.13 2.43 20.82
CA ASP A 177 6.32 3.62 20.56
C ASP A 177 5.27 3.34 19.51
N TYR A 178 5.61 2.60 18.47
CA TYR A 178 4.66 2.17 17.45
C TYR A 178 3.55 1.30 18.03
N SER A 179 3.91 0.36 18.88
CA SER A 179 2.93 -0.50 19.57
C SER A 179 1.97 0.32 20.43
N ARG A 180 2.48 1.28 21.21
CA ARG A 180 1.64 2.16 22.03
C ARG A 180 0.75 3.08 21.22
N GLN A 181 1.28 3.68 20.15
CA GLN A 181 0.52 4.54 19.26
C GLN A 181 -0.57 3.76 18.53
N PHE A 182 -0.25 2.57 18.04
CA PHE A 182 -1.23 1.70 17.39
C PHE A 182 -2.34 1.28 18.35
N GLN A 183 -2.00 0.89 19.59
CA GLN A 183 -3.01 0.58 20.60
C GLN A 183 -3.90 1.80 20.90
N SER A 184 -3.31 2.97 21.06
CA SER A 184 -4.06 4.22 21.25
C SER A 184 -5.01 4.53 20.10
N LEU A 185 -4.57 4.30 18.83
CA LEU A 185 -5.41 4.46 17.66
C LEU A 185 -6.59 3.48 17.67
N VAL A 186 -6.34 2.21 17.99
CA VAL A 186 -7.38 1.18 18.09
C VAL A 186 -8.39 1.55 19.18
N ASP A 187 -7.93 2.00 20.34
CA ASP A 187 -8.79 2.42 21.44
C ASP A 187 -9.68 3.62 21.03
N GLN A 188 -9.12 4.60 20.33
CA GLN A 188 -9.88 5.75 19.83
C GLN A 188 -10.93 5.34 18.79
N LEU A 189 -10.56 4.50 17.82
CA LEU A 189 -11.48 3.99 16.80
C LEU A 189 -12.57 3.08 17.39
N SER A 190 -12.27 2.40 18.49
CA SER A 190 -13.23 1.56 19.22
C SER A 190 -14.14 2.34 20.18
N SER A 191 -13.96 3.66 20.28
CA SER A 191 -14.84 4.51 21.09
C SER A 191 -16.29 4.48 20.55
N GLY A 192 -17.26 4.67 21.44
CA GLY A 192 -18.68 4.66 21.02
C GLY A 192 -19.01 5.73 19.97
N GLU A 193 -18.35 6.88 20.04
CA GLU A 193 -18.52 7.97 19.07
C GLU A 193 -17.93 7.61 17.68
N ALA A 194 -16.72 7.11 17.64
CA ALA A 194 -16.07 6.70 16.40
C ALA A 194 -16.80 5.54 15.74
N LEU A 195 -17.20 4.52 16.51
CA LEU A 195 -18.01 3.40 16.02
C LEU A 195 -19.35 3.86 15.46
N ALA A 196 -20.04 4.79 16.12
CA ALA A 196 -21.31 5.34 15.64
C ALA A 196 -21.12 6.12 14.33
N ALA A 197 -20.04 6.89 14.20
CA ALA A 197 -19.72 7.62 12.98
C ALA A 197 -19.42 6.66 11.81
N MET A 198 -18.60 5.64 12.04
CA MET A 198 -18.28 4.62 11.02
C MET A 198 -19.53 3.82 10.61
N SER A 199 -20.35 3.40 11.57
CA SER A 199 -21.60 2.70 11.26
C SER A 199 -22.54 3.54 10.38
N LYS A 200 -22.65 4.83 10.70
CA LYS A 200 -23.45 5.76 9.90
C LYS A 200 -22.87 5.95 8.48
N ALA A 201 -21.56 5.98 8.32
CA ALA A 201 -20.94 6.03 7.00
C ALA A 201 -21.24 4.77 6.18
N VAL A 202 -21.11 3.57 6.79
CA VAL A 202 -21.45 2.30 6.14
C VAL A 202 -22.93 2.23 5.73
N GLU A 203 -23.85 2.66 6.60
CA GLU A 203 -25.29 2.73 6.28
C GLU A 203 -25.53 3.66 5.08
N TYR A 204 -24.86 4.79 5.04
CA TYR A 204 -24.97 5.76 3.96
C TYR A 204 -24.44 5.21 2.64
N GLU A 205 -23.29 4.55 2.65
CA GLU A 205 -22.74 3.87 1.48
C GLU A 205 -23.68 2.78 0.96
N ALA A 206 -24.15 1.91 1.84
CA ALA A 206 -25.08 0.84 1.49
C ALA A 206 -26.38 1.40 0.86
N ALA A 207 -26.92 2.48 1.41
CA ALA A 207 -28.09 3.15 0.87
C ALA A 207 -27.83 3.79 -0.50
N THR A 208 -26.61 4.23 -0.75
CA THR A 208 -26.21 4.82 -2.05
C THR A 208 -26.02 3.74 -3.11
N TYR A 209 -25.36 2.63 -2.78
CA TYR A 209 -25.10 1.55 -3.73
C TYR A 209 -26.36 0.75 -4.11
N THR A 210 -27.31 0.59 -3.18
CA THR A 210 -28.53 -0.21 -3.41
C THR A 210 -29.32 0.24 -4.65
N PRO A 211 -29.57 1.54 -4.90
CA PRO A 211 -30.22 2.00 -6.13
C PRO A 211 -29.26 2.17 -7.32
N GLY A 212 -28.00 1.75 -7.21
CA GLY A 212 -26.99 1.88 -8.28
C GLY A 212 -26.24 3.21 -8.29
N GLY A 213 -26.27 3.96 -7.19
CA GLY A 213 -25.45 5.16 -7.00
C GLY A 213 -23.98 4.83 -6.83
N LEU A 214 -23.12 5.85 -6.87
CA LEU A 214 -21.67 5.74 -6.69
C LEU A 214 -21.22 6.62 -5.53
N ILE A 215 -20.18 6.17 -4.83
CA ILE A 215 -19.47 6.93 -3.82
C ILE A 215 -18.16 7.42 -4.43
N THR A 216 -17.83 8.69 -4.19
CA THR A 216 -16.54 9.26 -4.55
C THR A 216 -15.73 9.48 -3.29
N TYR A 217 -14.61 8.77 -3.18
CA TYR A 217 -13.64 8.98 -2.11
C TYR A 217 -12.69 10.12 -2.49
N ILE A 218 -12.55 11.09 -1.61
CA ILE A 218 -11.60 12.19 -1.76
C ILE A 218 -10.54 12.01 -0.69
N THR A 219 -9.29 11.89 -1.10
CA THR A 219 -8.15 11.72 -0.21
C THR A 219 -7.08 12.76 -0.50
N HIS A 220 -6.44 13.26 0.55
CA HIS A 220 -5.25 14.10 0.44
C HIS A 220 -4.00 13.23 0.22
N ASP A 221 -3.91 12.14 0.96
CA ASP A 221 -2.86 11.13 0.89
C ASP A 221 -3.49 9.74 0.75
N TYR A 222 -2.70 8.68 0.78
CA TYR A 222 -3.15 7.28 0.80
C TYR A 222 -4.01 6.85 -0.41
N LEU A 223 -3.81 7.51 -1.55
CA LEU A 223 -4.58 7.21 -2.75
C LEU A 223 -4.41 5.75 -3.20
N GLN A 224 -3.21 5.20 -3.10
CA GLN A 224 -2.94 3.81 -3.49
C GLN A 224 -3.64 2.82 -2.57
N ASP A 225 -3.71 3.11 -1.27
CA ASP A 225 -4.39 2.26 -0.29
C ASP A 225 -5.88 2.17 -0.62
N ILE A 226 -6.50 3.32 -0.92
CA ILE A 226 -7.91 3.36 -1.35
C ILE A 226 -8.10 2.62 -2.68
N PHE A 227 -7.18 2.77 -3.63
CA PHE A 227 -7.26 2.03 -4.89
C PHE A 227 -7.17 0.53 -4.69
N THR A 228 -6.22 0.08 -3.93
CA THR A 228 -6.02 -1.34 -3.66
C THR A 228 -7.29 -1.95 -3.06
N ASP A 229 -7.94 -1.23 -2.14
CA ASP A 229 -9.15 -1.72 -1.50
C ASP A 229 -10.40 -1.62 -2.37
N THR A 230 -10.51 -0.60 -3.21
CA THR A 230 -11.75 -0.34 -3.97
C THR A 230 -11.76 -0.94 -5.37
N THR A 231 -10.63 -1.41 -5.88
CA THR A 231 -10.52 -1.94 -7.25
C THR A 231 -10.23 -3.43 -7.33
N GLU A 232 -10.19 -4.12 -6.19
CA GLU A 232 -9.98 -5.56 -6.17
C GLU A 232 -11.20 -6.32 -6.72
N ARG A 233 -10.96 -7.58 -7.08
CA ARG A 233 -11.97 -8.48 -7.66
C ARG A 233 -13.16 -8.71 -6.76
N GLN A 234 -14.30 -9.00 -7.39
CA GLN A 234 -15.45 -9.55 -6.66
C GLN A 234 -15.10 -10.91 -6.01
N PRO A 235 -15.71 -11.24 -4.84
CA PRO A 235 -16.85 -10.56 -4.24
C PRO A 235 -16.51 -9.46 -3.23
N THR A 236 -15.22 -9.17 -3.01
CA THR A 236 -14.83 -8.26 -1.93
C THR A 236 -15.21 -6.82 -2.20
N PHE A 237 -14.53 -6.16 -3.12
CA PHE A 237 -14.88 -4.81 -3.52
C PHE A 237 -14.57 -4.61 -5.01
N THR A 238 -15.54 -4.18 -5.78
CA THR A 238 -15.31 -3.73 -7.15
C THR A 238 -16.22 -2.56 -7.42
N LEU A 239 -15.67 -1.36 -7.35
CA LEU A 239 -16.38 -0.17 -7.78
C LEU A 239 -16.32 -0.05 -9.30
N PRO A 240 -17.38 0.40 -9.97
CA PRO A 240 -17.33 0.63 -11.40
C PRO A 240 -16.39 1.81 -11.71
N PRO A 241 -15.60 1.71 -12.79
CA PRO A 241 -14.83 2.86 -13.24
C PRO A 241 -15.76 3.94 -13.80
N PHE A 242 -15.34 5.17 -13.71
CA PHE A 242 -16.13 6.30 -14.16
C PHE A 242 -15.32 7.25 -15.07
N ARG A 243 -16.01 8.24 -15.62
CA ARG A 243 -15.44 9.30 -16.41
C ARG A 243 -16.06 10.60 -15.95
N LYS A 244 -15.28 11.67 -15.94
CA LYS A 244 -15.82 13.01 -15.71
C LYS A 244 -16.93 13.31 -16.72
N TYR A 245 -18.04 13.91 -16.29
CA TYR A 245 -19.25 14.06 -17.10
C TYR A 245 -19.04 14.77 -18.46
N ASN A 246 -18.09 15.67 -18.51
CA ASN A 246 -17.76 16.45 -19.72
C ASN A 246 -16.55 15.89 -20.51
N ASP A 247 -16.02 14.74 -20.12
CA ASP A 247 -14.96 14.05 -20.82
C ASP A 247 -15.54 12.83 -21.55
N THR A 248 -15.65 12.95 -22.86
CA THR A 248 -16.19 11.88 -23.72
C THR A 248 -15.12 11.01 -24.37
N GLU A 249 -13.84 11.37 -24.21
CA GLU A 249 -12.73 10.75 -24.94
C GLU A 249 -11.85 9.88 -24.05
N SER A 250 -11.60 10.26 -22.79
CA SER A 250 -10.72 9.51 -21.91
C SER A 250 -11.29 8.14 -21.58
N PRO A 251 -10.45 7.13 -21.39
CA PRO A 251 -10.88 5.86 -20.85
C PRO A 251 -11.52 6.04 -19.47
N LEU A 252 -12.41 5.12 -19.11
CA LEU A 252 -12.93 5.07 -17.74
C LEU A 252 -11.79 4.85 -16.75
N SER A 253 -11.87 5.47 -15.58
CA SER A 253 -10.86 5.38 -14.53
C SER A 253 -11.53 5.27 -13.16
N TRP A 254 -10.84 4.68 -12.18
CA TRP A 254 -11.35 4.53 -10.83
C TRP A 254 -11.09 5.74 -9.95
N ALA A 255 -10.13 6.58 -10.31
CA ALA A 255 -9.86 7.80 -9.57
C ALA A 255 -9.16 8.87 -10.40
N TYR A 256 -9.01 10.04 -9.80
CA TYR A 256 -8.23 11.16 -10.31
C TYR A 256 -7.29 11.64 -9.22
N ALA A 257 -5.99 11.71 -9.52
CA ALA A 257 -4.96 12.14 -8.58
C ALA A 257 -4.51 13.57 -8.87
N LYS A 258 -4.16 14.29 -7.81
CA LYS A 258 -3.45 15.55 -7.89
C LYS A 258 -2.19 15.46 -7.03
N ASP A 259 -1.06 15.44 -7.69
CA ASP A 259 0.24 15.44 -7.01
C ASP A 259 0.64 16.89 -6.70
N PRO A 260 1.09 17.22 -5.48
CA PRO A 260 1.52 18.58 -5.14
C PRO A 260 2.78 19.04 -5.89
N LEU A 261 3.62 18.12 -6.36
CA LEU A 261 4.87 18.43 -7.07
C LEU A 261 4.68 18.52 -8.59
N TYR A 262 3.64 17.89 -9.14
CA TYR A 262 3.41 17.79 -10.57
C TYR A 262 1.97 18.16 -10.93
N PRO A 263 1.71 18.64 -12.16
CA PRO A 263 0.35 18.73 -12.68
C PRO A 263 -0.36 17.36 -12.62
N SER A 264 -1.64 17.35 -12.32
CA SER A 264 -2.42 16.11 -12.20
C SER A 264 -2.30 15.18 -13.41
N SER A 265 -2.20 15.75 -14.62
CA SER A 265 -1.99 14.98 -15.85
C SER A 265 -0.67 14.20 -15.86
N VAL A 266 0.37 14.77 -15.29
CA VAL A 266 1.68 14.15 -15.18
C VAL A 266 1.64 13.07 -14.11
N ALA A 267 1.07 13.38 -12.93
CA ALA A 267 0.92 12.40 -11.84
C ALA A 267 0.18 11.15 -12.33
N TRP A 268 -0.95 11.33 -13.01
CA TRP A 268 -1.70 10.21 -13.57
C TRP A 268 -0.97 9.43 -14.65
N GLN A 269 -0.24 10.13 -15.53
CA GLN A 269 0.57 9.46 -16.54
C GLN A 269 1.65 8.56 -15.91
N HIS A 270 2.21 8.98 -14.78
CA HIS A 270 3.15 8.17 -14.02
C HIS A 270 2.48 6.96 -13.35
N ILE A 271 1.30 7.16 -12.75
CA ILE A 271 0.59 6.10 -12.02
C ILE A 271 0.01 5.07 -12.97
N ILE A 272 -0.75 5.49 -13.99
CA ILE A 272 -1.51 4.59 -14.86
C ILE A 272 -0.91 4.40 -16.25
N ARG A 273 0.25 5.00 -16.51
CA ARG A 273 1.02 4.90 -17.77
C ARG A 273 0.22 5.27 -19.02
N ARG A 274 -0.71 6.19 -18.89
CA ARG A 274 -1.50 6.74 -20.00
C ARG A 274 -1.87 8.20 -19.77
N PRO A 275 -2.07 8.99 -20.83
CA PRO A 275 -2.63 10.33 -20.70
C PRO A 275 -4.06 10.26 -20.16
N ILE A 276 -4.41 11.22 -19.29
CA ILE A 276 -5.78 11.43 -18.86
C ILE A 276 -6.18 12.86 -19.24
N LYS A 277 -7.41 13.00 -19.71
CA LYS A 277 -8.04 14.29 -19.97
C LYS A 277 -9.06 14.59 -18.87
N GLY A 278 -9.29 15.87 -18.62
CA GLY A 278 -10.37 16.33 -17.75
C GLY A 278 -10.14 16.04 -16.27
N LEU A 279 -8.92 16.24 -15.77
CA LEU A 279 -8.55 15.94 -14.38
C LEU A 279 -9.02 16.95 -13.33
N ASP A 280 -9.28 18.18 -13.75
CA ASP A 280 -9.65 19.23 -12.81
C ASP A 280 -11.16 19.22 -12.58
N TRP A 281 -11.56 18.57 -11.50
CA TRP A 281 -12.95 18.56 -11.08
C TRP A 281 -13.33 19.88 -10.44
N THR A 282 -14.40 20.48 -10.95
CA THR A 282 -15.01 21.68 -10.40
C THR A 282 -16.13 21.32 -9.42
N ARG A 283 -16.62 22.30 -8.67
CA ARG A 283 -17.79 22.12 -7.82
C ARG A 283 -19.02 21.69 -8.64
N GLU A 284 -19.18 22.21 -9.86
CA GLU A 284 -20.26 21.83 -10.76
C GLU A 284 -20.17 20.37 -11.18
N ASP A 285 -18.96 19.84 -11.35
CA ASP A 285 -18.75 18.42 -11.66
C ASP A 285 -19.31 17.53 -10.56
N TYR A 286 -19.02 17.85 -9.30
CA TYR A 286 -19.55 17.13 -8.14
C TYR A 286 -21.09 17.26 -8.04
N ILE A 287 -21.62 18.47 -8.25
CA ILE A 287 -23.07 18.68 -8.19
C ILE A 287 -23.79 17.88 -9.28
N ARG A 288 -23.23 17.80 -10.49
CA ARG A 288 -23.81 17.03 -11.59
C ARG A 288 -23.74 15.51 -11.38
N MET A 289 -22.76 15.04 -10.64
CA MET A 289 -22.70 13.64 -10.20
C MET A 289 -23.75 13.32 -9.12
N GLY A 290 -24.21 14.33 -8.42
CA GLY A 290 -24.89 14.23 -7.13
C GLY A 290 -26.29 13.61 -7.12
N ALA A 291 -26.96 13.39 -8.26
CA ALA A 291 -28.24 12.67 -8.25
C ALA A 291 -28.09 11.16 -8.08
N ALA A 292 -26.90 10.61 -8.40
CA ALA A 292 -26.61 9.17 -8.35
C ALA A 292 -25.31 8.86 -7.59
N GLN A 293 -24.68 9.86 -6.99
CA GLN A 293 -23.40 9.75 -6.31
C GLN A 293 -23.39 10.56 -5.02
N SER A 294 -22.66 10.06 -4.03
CA SER A 294 -22.40 10.77 -2.78
C SER A 294 -20.90 11.04 -2.64
N ILE A 295 -20.55 12.10 -1.96
CA ILE A 295 -19.17 12.50 -1.67
C ILE A 295 -18.95 12.29 -0.17
N ILE A 296 -17.95 11.52 0.17
CA ILE A 296 -17.51 11.28 1.54
C ILE A 296 -16.18 11.99 1.79
#